data_628118ef8b5e8f3896830d8ab14c0763
#
_entry.id   628118ef8b5e8f3896830d8ab14c0763
#
_cell.length_a   1.000
_cell.length_b   1.000
_cell.length_c   1.000
_cell.angle_alpha   90.00
_cell.angle_beta   90.00
_cell.angle_gamma   90.00
#
_symmetry.space_group_name_H-M   'P 1'
#
loop_
_entity.id
_entity.type
_entity.pdbx_description
1 polymer ?
#
loop_
_entity_poly.entity_id
_entity_poly.type
_entity_poly.pdbx_seq_one_letter_code
_entity_poly.pdbx_strand_id
1 'polypeptide(L)'
;MKHTTRLLLSLTFCLSLTFSSCFKDDCNLKRTYFRYDPVYMTTSDIRSSVKLNATHELNHPGKIYVYGSLLLVNEIKVGIHIFDNTDPAHPIKINFIEIPGNVDMSVHNNILYADNYIDLLSIDISDPTNPKIICRNENVFSPILVDPLNGILVDYIQNKTTVEIQCNSEYYGREIYWEGDVIFSSSDSKRSGPTNNTPSFTGISGIGGSFAKFTATENFLYTIDLSHLYSFNVEQQCPVLNSKIQIGWNIETIFPYNNNLFIGSTSGMYIYTLINPAIPTLAGKMEHFRSCDPVIVQDDIAYVTLHGGTACGGYTNQLDVVDVKDIFNPKLLKTYPLENPYGLTMLNQTLYICDKNLKAFDAKNIDNIHLIEQVTHLNPYDLIALENSSVIILVSEAGIFQYDASVPGHLKQLSSLLKQ
;
A
#
# COMPACT_ATOMS: atom_id res chain seq x y z
N MET A 1 30.07 54.36 -63.99
CA MET A 1 30.75 54.20 -62.69
C MET A 1 30.08 54.87 -61.50
N LYS A 2 29.59 56.10 -61.61
CA LYS A 2 28.98 56.89 -60.45
C LYS A 2 27.64 56.33 -59.95
N HIS A 3 26.86 55.65 -60.78
CA HIS A 3 25.57 55.07 -60.36
C HIS A 3 25.73 53.66 -59.65
N THR A 4 26.68 52.86 -60.05
CA THR A 4 26.96 51.57 -59.42
C THR A 4 27.55 51.67 -58.04
N THR A 5 28.40 52.74 -57.82
CA THR A 5 28.94 52.98 -56.45
C THR A 5 27.91 53.52 -55.48
N ARG A 6 26.91 54.26 -55.91
CA ARG A 6 25.81 54.71 -55.08
C ARG A 6 24.84 53.59 -54.68
N LEU A 7 24.61 52.72 -55.61
CA LEU A 7 23.77 51.49 -55.34
C LEU A 7 24.45 50.55 -54.35
N LEU A 8 25.78 50.33 -54.48
CA LEU A 8 26.54 49.51 -53.51
C LEU A 8 26.60 50.17 -52.12
N LEU A 9 26.77 51.48 -52.02
CA LEU A 9 26.78 52.20 -50.72
C LEU A 9 25.40 52.15 -50.06
N SER A 10 24.32 52.28 -50.79
CA SER A 10 22.96 52.17 -50.29
C SER A 10 22.62 50.75 -49.84
N LEU A 11 23.11 49.73 -50.53
CA LEU A 11 22.92 48.32 -50.18
C LEU A 11 23.68 47.94 -48.90
N THR A 12 24.94 48.46 -48.75
CA THR A 12 25.73 48.23 -47.53
C THR A 12 25.14 48.97 -46.32
N PHE A 13 24.56 50.16 -46.50
CA PHE A 13 23.89 50.88 -45.41
C PHE A 13 22.58 50.21 -44.97
N CYS A 14 21.78 49.66 -45.89
CA CYS A 14 20.63 48.86 -45.54
C CYS A 14 20.99 47.54 -44.86
N LEU A 15 22.10 46.92 -45.25
CA LEU A 15 22.54 45.63 -44.64
C LEU A 15 23.09 45.85 -43.20
N SER A 16 23.65 47.03 -42.90
CA SER A 16 24.13 47.36 -41.53
C SER A 16 23.00 47.68 -40.56
N LEU A 17 21.81 48.07 -41.01
CA LEU A 17 20.64 48.32 -40.19
C LEU A 17 19.90 47.09 -39.77
N THR A 18 20.14 45.96 -40.38
CA THR A 18 19.48 44.66 -40.04
C THR A 18 20.16 43.92 -38.87
N PHE A 19 21.36 44.33 -38.45
CA PHE A 19 22.09 43.67 -37.36
C PHE A 19 21.93 44.37 -36.00
N SER A 20 21.15 45.42 -35.86
CA SER A 20 20.93 46.12 -34.58
C SER A 20 19.60 45.75 -33.92
N SER A 21 19.06 44.57 -34.22
CA SER A 21 18.00 43.99 -33.39
C SER A 21 18.64 43.35 -32.17
N CYS A 22 18.99 44.17 -31.17
CA CYS A 22 19.13 43.70 -29.81
C CYS A 22 17.72 43.27 -29.35
N PHE A 23 17.42 42.01 -29.52
CA PHE A 23 16.41 41.38 -28.69
C PHE A 23 16.89 41.55 -27.25
N LYS A 24 16.34 42.48 -26.49
CA LYS A 24 16.31 42.36 -25.06
C LYS A 24 15.40 41.17 -24.79
N ASP A 25 15.97 39.98 -24.79
CA ASP A 25 15.33 38.85 -24.18
C ASP A 25 15.15 39.22 -22.72
N ASP A 26 13.91 39.51 -22.32
CA ASP A 26 13.53 39.51 -20.92
C ASP A 26 13.59 38.07 -20.46
N CYS A 27 14.80 37.67 -20.11
CA CYS A 27 15.14 36.32 -19.65
C CYS A 27 14.62 36.04 -18.25
N ASN A 28 13.33 36.11 -18.05
CA ASN A 28 12.67 35.71 -16.82
C ASN A 28 12.02 34.34 -17.05
N LEU A 29 12.80 33.29 -16.87
CA LEU A 29 12.25 31.93 -16.89
C LEU A 29 11.56 31.64 -15.55
N LYS A 30 10.25 31.44 -15.58
CA LYS A 30 9.51 30.94 -14.42
C LYS A 30 9.58 29.40 -14.39
N ARG A 31 10.22 28.89 -13.38
CA ARG A 31 10.27 27.43 -13.16
C ARG A 31 9.40 27.07 -11.96
N THR A 32 8.44 26.18 -12.18
CA THR A 32 7.58 25.65 -11.13
C THR A 32 8.02 24.22 -10.81
N TYR A 33 8.25 23.94 -9.54
CA TYR A 33 8.57 22.61 -9.04
C TYR A 33 7.85 22.36 -7.73
N PHE A 34 7.79 21.09 -7.32
CA PHE A 34 7.29 20.72 -6.00
C PHE A 34 8.45 20.62 -5.02
N ARG A 35 8.33 21.32 -3.89
CA ARG A 35 9.22 21.20 -2.75
C ARG A 35 8.53 20.36 -1.69
N TYR A 36 9.26 19.42 -1.12
CA TYR A 36 8.79 18.57 -0.03
C TYR A 36 9.40 19.05 1.28
N ASP A 37 8.60 19.67 2.14
CA ASP A 37 9.02 20.16 3.43
C ASP A 37 8.81 19.06 4.49
N PRO A 38 9.85 18.62 5.21
CA PRO A 38 9.72 17.53 6.19
C PRO A 38 8.89 17.97 7.39
N VAL A 39 8.03 17.07 7.87
CA VAL A 39 7.22 17.24 9.07
C VAL A 39 7.79 16.32 10.15
N TYR A 40 8.11 16.90 11.31
CA TYR A 40 8.64 16.18 12.44
C TYR A 40 7.67 16.22 13.62
N MET A 41 7.65 15.15 14.42
CA MET A 41 6.92 15.07 15.68
C MET A 41 7.83 14.53 16.79
N THR A 42 7.64 15.01 18.00
CA THR A 42 8.25 14.37 19.16
C THR A 42 7.52 13.07 19.50
N THR A 43 8.18 12.16 20.22
CA THR A 43 7.53 10.93 20.72
C THR A 43 6.33 11.22 21.61
N SER A 44 6.38 12.32 22.38
CA SER A 44 5.27 12.77 23.21
C SER A 44 4.06 13.20 22.36
N ASP A 45 4.31 13.95 21.28
CA ASP A 45 3.22 14.40 20.39
C ASP A 45 2.58 13.21 19.67
N ILE A 46 3.38 12.27 19.17
CA ILE A 46 2.90 11.02 18.55
C ILE A 46 1.96 10.29 19.52
N ARG A 47 2.37 10.13 20.77
CA ARG A 47 1.62 9.35 21.77
C ARG A 47 0.35 10.03 22.23
N SER A 48 0.36 11.36 22.33
CA SER A 48 -0.80 12.15 22.74
C SER A 48 -1.82 12.41 21.61
N SER A 49 -1.45 12.12 20.36
CA SER A 49 -2.29 12.42 19.19
C SER A 49 -3.45 11.44 18.95
N VAL A 50 -3.46 10.28 19.63
CA VAL A 50 -4.48 9.23 19.42
C VAL A 50 -5.80 9.61 20.08
N LYS A 51 -6.92 9.51 19.32
CA LYS A 51 -8.29 9.81 19.83
C LYS A 51 -9.25 8.68 19.45
N LEU A 52 -9.93 8.12 20.43
CA LEU A 52 -10.72 6.89 20.26
C LEU A 52 -12.12 7.10 19.68
N ASN A 53 -12.69 8.29 19.80
CA ASN A 53 -14.04 8.61 19.32
C ASN A 53 -14.01 9.94 18.55
N ALA A 54 -13.26 9.95 17.45
CA ALA A 54 -13.18 11.11 16.58
C ALA A 54 -14.28 11.06 15.50
N THR A 55 -14.53 12.20 14.88
CA THR A 55 -15.35 12.26 13.66
C THR A 55 -14.41 12.48 12.46
N HIS A 56 -14.51 11.63 11.46
CA HIS A 56 -13.76 11.76 10.22
C HIS A 56 -14.56 11.17 9.08
N GLU A 57 -14.51 11.80 7.92
CA GLU A 57 -15.15 11.28 6.73
C GLU A 57 -14.18 10.38 5.96
N LEU A 58 -14.72 9.52 5.10
CA LEU A 58 -13.90 8.61 4.29
C LEU A 58 -13.30 9.40 3.11
N ASN A 59 -12.01 9.68 3.14
CA ASN A 59 -11.33 10.47 2.11
C ASN A 59 -10.27 9.68 1.34
N HIS A 60 -9.41 8.97 2.08
CA HIS A 60 -8.30 8.19 1.52
C HIS A 60 -8.31 6.79 2.11
N PRO A 61 -9.34 5.96 1.76
CA PRO A 61 -9.41 4.60 2.26
C PRO A 61 -8.17 3.83 1.81
N GLY A 62 -7.54 3.18 2.76
CA GLY A 62 -6.40 2.33 2.55
C GLY A 62 -6.77 0.88 2.68
N LYS A 63 -6.18 0.21 3.65
CA LYS A 63 -6.40 -1.22 3.89
C LYS A 63 -7.75 -1.47 4.55
N ILE A 64 -8.31 -2.63 4.24
CA ILE A 64 -9.53 -3.14 4.85
C ILE A 64 -9.23 -4.37 5.70
N TYR A 65 -10.03 -4.57 6.72
CA TYR A 65 -9.95 -5.73 7.59
C TYR A 65 -11.35 -6.13 8.05
N VAL A 66 -11.66 -7.41 8.03
CA VAL A 66 -12.97 -7.90 8.48
C VAL A 66 -12.79 -8.75 9.72
N TYR A 67 -13.53 -8.45 10.76
CA TYR A 67 -13.55 -9.18 12.03
C TYR A 67 -15.00 -9.44 12.48
N GLY A 68 -15.44 -10.67 12.34
CA GLY A 68 -16.86 -11.02 12.56
C GLY A 68 -17.77 -10.20 11.66
N SER A 69 -18.66 -9.40 12.23
CA SER A 69 -19.54 -8.47 11.51
C SER A 69 -18.94 -7.07 11.35
N LEU A 70 -17.74 -6.82 11.85
CA LEU A 70 -17.10 -5.52 11.71
C LEU A 70 -16.26 -5.43 10.42
N LEU A 71 -16.46 -4.35 9.69
CA LEU A 71 -15.57 -3.91 8.61
C LEU A 71 -14.75 -2.73 9.14
N LEU A 72 -13.44 -2.93 9.24
CA LEU A 72 -12.48 -1.90 9.59
C LEU A 72 -11.81 -1.38 8.32
N VAL A 73 -11.70 -0.07 8.21
CA VAL A 73 -11.10 0.60 7.06
C VAL A 73 -10.05 1.58 7.53
N ASN A 74 -8.81 1.36 7.14
CA ASN A 74 -7.75 2.31 7.39
C ASN A 74 -7.98 3.58 6.57
N GLU A 75 -7.93 4.73 7.20
CA GLU A 75 -7.74 6.03 6.56
C GLU A 75 -6.25 6.33 6.63
N ILE A 76 -5.56 6.29 5.48
CA ILE A 76 -4.10 6.25 5.38
C ILE A 76 -3.44 7.35 6.21
N LYS A 77 -2.59 6.97 7.18
CA LYS A 77 -1.87 7.82 8.14
C LYS A 77 -2.77 8.64 9.09
N VAL A 78 -4.07 8.44 9.07
CA VAL A 78 -5.03 9.20 9.87
C VAL A 78 -5.67 8.35 10.96
N GLY A 79 -6.10 7.11 10.63
CA GLY A 79 -6.73 6.22 11.60
C GLY A 79 -7.56 5.11 10.99
N ILE A 80 -8.57 4.65 11.74
CA ILE A 80 -9.35 3.47 11.38
C ILE A 80 -10.84 3.76 11.54
N HIS A 81 -11.60 3.64 10.46
CA HIS A 81 -13.06 3.58 10.50
C HIS A 81 -13.53 2.20 10.92
N ILE A 82 -14.58 2.15 11.75
CA ILE A 82 -15.26 0.92 12.14
C ILE A 82 -16.71 0.99 11.65
N PHE A 83 -17.11 -0.02 10.87
CA PHE A 83 -18.47 -0.17 10.38
C PHE A 83 -19.07 -1.48 10.89
N ASP A 84 -20.37 -1.45 11.25
CA ASP A 84 -21.18 -2.66 11.33
C ASP A 84 -21.51 -3.11 9.89
N ASN A 85 -21.03 -4.28 9.52
CA ASN A 85 -21.22 -4.91 8.22
C ASN A 85 -22.02 -6.21 8.34
N THR A 86 -22.87 -6.32 9.36
CA THR A 86 -23.78 -7.45 9.54
C THR A 86 -24.67 -7.64 8.31
N ASP A 87 -25.11 -6.54 7.70
CA ASP A 87 -25.74 -6.53 6.37
C ASP A 87 -24.81 -5.81 5.37
N PRO A 88 -24.10 -6.55 4.50
CA PRO A 88 -23.22 -5.96 3.50
C PRO A 88 -23.92 -5.04 2.48
N ALA A 89 -25.24 -5.11 2.38
CA ALA A 89 -26.01 -4.16 1.54
C ALA A 89 -26.18 -2.79 2.24
N HIS A 90 -26.11 -2.74 3.56
CA HIS A 90 -26.35 -1.54 4.36
C HIS A 90 -25.30 -1.40 5.49
N PRO A 91 -24.01 -1.23 5.19
CA PRO A 91 -22.98 -1.05 6.21
C PRO A 91 -23.21 0.26 6.97
N ILE A 92 -23.11 0.22 8.32
CA ILE A 92 -23.38 1.34 9.20
C ILE A 92 -22.09 1.76 9.90
N LYS A 93 -21.72 3.04 9.77
CA LYS A 93 -20.54 3.59 10.48
C LYS A 93 -20.82 3.62 11.99
N ILE A 94 -19.93 2.99 12.76
CA ILE A 94 -19.99 2.94 14.21
C ILE A 94 -19.09 4.01 14.83
N ASN A 95 -17.81 4.06 14.38
CA ASN A 95 -16.79 4.87 15.02
C ASN A 95 -15.65 5.23 14.05
N PHE A 96 -14.82 6.18 14.47
CA PHE A 96 -13.51 6.44 13.91
C PHE A 96 -12.47 6.58 15.03
N ILE A 97 -11.41 5.80 14.95
CA ILE A 97 -10.27 5.89 15.86
C ILE A 97 -9.16 6.65 15.13
N GLU A 98 -8.88 7.89 15.58
CA GLU A 98 -7.80 8.71 15.04
C GLU A 98 -6.46 8.18 15.58
N ILE A 99 -5.64 7.63 14.69
CA ILE A 99 -4.31 7.09 14.99
C ILE A 99 -3.34 7.65 13.93
N PRO A 100 -2.76 8.83 14.17
CA PRO A 100 -1.82 9.42 13.23
C PRO A 100 -0.65 8.48 12.92
N GLY A 101 -0.34 8.36 11.63
CA GLY A 101 0.69 7.45 11.13
C GLY A 101 0.26 6.00 10.98
N ASN A 102 -1.01 5.66 11.25
CA ASN A 102 -1.49 4.30 11.07
C ASN A 102 -1.44 3.87 9.60
N VAL A 103 -0.81 2.75 9.35
CA VAL A 103 -0.64 2.15 8.02
C VAL A 103 -1.36 0.81 7.92
N ASP A 104 -1.43 0.06 9.03
CA ASP A 104 -2.07 -1.25 9.02
C ASP A 104 -2.68 -1.63 10.37
N MET A 105 -3.41 -2.74 10.37
CA MET A 105 -4.14 -3.24 11.53
C MET A 105 -4.36 -4.75 11.44
N SER A 106 -4.57 -5.36 12.61
CA SER A 106 -5.07 -6.72 12.74
C SER A 106 -5.95 -6.81 13.98
N VAL A 107 -6.92 -7.73 14.00
CA VAL A 107 -7.76 -7.96 15.17
C VAL A 107 -7.68 -9.41 15.60
N HIS A 108 -7.47 -9.62 16.90
CA HIS A 108 -7.52 -10.94 17.51
C HIS A 108 -8.19 -10.85 18.88
N ASN A 109 -9.19 -11.71 19.14
CA ASN A 109 -9.93 -11.77 20.39
C ASN A 109 -10.46 -10.39 20.87
N ASN A 110 -11.10 -9.62 19.97
CA ASN A 110 -11.61 -8.27 20.19
C ASN A 110 -10.53 -7.22 20.51
N ILE A 111 -9.26 -7.54 20.36
CA ILE A 111 -8.17 -6.57 20.48
C ILE A 111 -7.73 -6.16 19.08
N LEU A 112 -7.85 -4.88 18.78
CA LEU A 112 -7.32 -4.25 17.58
C LEU A 112 -5.86 -3.87 17.83
N TYR A 113 -4.96 -4.41 17.04
CA TYR A 113 -3.55 -4.05 16.96
C TYR A 113 -3.35 -3.09 15.80
N ALA A 114 -2.71 -1.96 16.06
CA ALA A 114 -2.49 -0.91 15.07
C ALA A 114 -1.15 -0.21 15.30
N ASP A 115 -0.46 0.17 14.25
CA ASP A 115 0.73 1.00 14.34
C ASP A 115 0.37 2.49 14.57
N ASN A 116 1.26 3.18 15.27
CA ASN A 116 1.24 4.64 15.46
C ASN A 116 2.65 5.14 15.26
N TYR A 117 3.09 5.25 14.00
CA TYR A 117 4.47 5.52 13.57
C TYR A 117 5.49 4.50 14.09
N ILE A 118 5.92 4.67 15.34
CA ILE A 118 6.96 3.85 15.98
C ILE A 118 6.41 2.87 17.03
N ASP A 119 5.18 3.08 17.47
CA ASP A 119 4.56 2.31 18.55
C ASP A 119 3.53 1.31 18.00
N LEU A 120 3.31 0.21 18.72
CA LEU A 120 2.22 -0.73 18.50
C LEU A 120 1.15 -0.50 19.59
N LEU A 121 -0.07 -0.21 19.17
CA LEU A 121 -1.24 -0.05 20.05
C LEU A 121 -2.00 -1.37 20.14
N SER A 122 -2.55 -1.64 21.34
CA SER A 122 -3.59 -2.63 21.57
C SER A 122 -4.83 -1.92 22.07
N ILE A 123 -5.92 -2.05 21.32
CA ILE A 123 -7.18 -1.34 21.56
C ILE A 123 -8.28 -2.39 21.72
N ASP A 124 -8.92 -2.42 22.87
CA ASP A 124 -10.11 -3.25 23.09
C ASP A 124 -11.29 -2.66 22.31
N ILE A 125 -11.81 -3.46 21.38
CA ILE A 125 -12.99 -3.15 20.55
C ILE A 125 -14.14 -4.12 20.81
N SER A 126 -14.20 -4.76 21.97
CA SER A 126 -15.35 -5.60 22.38
C SER A 126 -16.65 -4.79 22.38
N ASP A 127 -16.56 -3.50 22.68
CA ASP A 127 -17.57 -2.47 22.40
C ASP A 127 -17.00 -1.49 21.38
N PRO A 128 -17.28 -1.66 20.07
CA PRO A 128 -16.71 -0.80 19.04
C PRO A 128 -17.23 0.65 19.07
N THR A 129 -18.31 0.92 19.85
CA THR A 129 -18.80 2.29 20.09
C THR A 129 -18.00 3.03 21.16
N ASN A 130 -17.27 2.29 22.01
CA ASN A 130 -16.47 2.84 23.11
C ASN A 130 -15.13 2.10 23.26
N PRO A 131 -14.26 2.11 22.24
CA PRO A 131 -12.97 1.43 22.28
C PRO A 131 -12.07 1.97 23.38
N LYS A 132 -11.09 1.17 23.83
CA LYS A 132 -10.15 1.55 24.90
C LYS A 132 -8.73 1.11 24.56
N ILE A 133 -7.77 2.01 24.67
CA ILE A 133 -6.37 1.63 24.64
C ILE A 133 -6.06 0.83 25.91
N ILE A 134 -5.67 -0.42 25.75
CA ILE A 134 -5.32 -1.31 26.87
C ILE A 134 -3.82 -1.51 27.02
N CYS A 135 -3.07 -1.29 25.94
CA CYS A 135 -1.61 -1.33 25.94
C CYS A 135 -1.01 -0.48 24.82
N ARG A 136 0.21 -0.01 25.06
CA ARG A 136 1.08 0.58 24.06
C ARG A 136 2.48 -0.04 24.21
N ASN A 137 2.94 -0.75 23.19
CA ASN A 137 4.31 -1.16 23.08
C ASN A 137 5.09 -0.03 22.41
N GLU A 138 5.98 0.59 23.15
CA GLU A 138 6.73 1.76 22.70
C GLU A 138 7.97 1.40 21.90
N ASN A 139 8.27 2.20 20.84
CA ASN A 139 9.47 2.08 20.01
C ASN A 139 9.66 0.67 19.39
N VAL A 140 8.57 0.07 18.93
CA VAL A 140 8.56 -1.23 18.25
C VAL A 140 9.15 -1.10 16.85
N PHE A 141 8.60 -0.17 16.07
CA PHE A 141 8.96 0.02 14.67
C PHE A 141 10.10 1.03 14.52
N SER A 142 10.98 0.78 13.56
CA SER A 142 12.10 1.67 13.29
C SER A 142 11.60 2.95 12.59
N PRO A 143 11.89 4.15 13.11
CA PRO A 143 11.57 5.38 12.43
C PRO A 143 12.39 5.52 11.14
N ILE A 144 11.85 6.21 10.15
CA ILE A 144 12.53 6.47 8.87
C ILE A 144 13.78 7.34 9.12
N LEU A 145 13.61 8.40 9.88
CA LEU A 145 14.66 9.34 10.26
C LEU A 145 14.36 9.95 11.64
N VAL A 146 15.38 10.10 12.43
CA VAL A 146 15.33 10.84 13.70
C VAL A 146 16.24 12.07 13.58
N ASP A 147 15.64 13.25 13.67
CA ASP A 147 16.38 14.50 13.79
C ASP A 147 16.58 14.83 15.27
N PRO A 148 17.83 15.09 15.72
CA PRO A 148 18.11 15.34 17.15
C PRO A 148 17.41 16.58 17.74
N LEU A 149 17.03 17.54 16.90
CA LEU A 149 16.39 18.79 17.33
C LEU A 149 14.87 18.78 17.12
N ASN A 150 14.42 18.18 16.02
CA ASN A 150 13.03 18.28 15.59
C ASN A 150 12.21 17.04 15.93
N GLY A 151 12.85 15.88 16.18
CA GLY A 151 12.18 14.62 16.51
C GLY A 151 12.13 13.63 15.34
N ILE A 152 11.06 12.88 15.26
CA ILE A 152 10.85 11.81 14.27
C ILE A 152 10.23 12.40 13.01
N LEU A 153 10.81 12.11 11.86
CA LEU A 153 10.23 12.43 10.57
C LEU A 153 8.97 11.57 10.34
N VAL A 154 7.82 12.21 10.25
CA VAL A 154 6.52 11.55 10.13
C VAL A 154 5.88 11.72 8.76
N ASP A 155 6.16 12.83 8.07
CA ASP A 155 5.61 13.10 6.75
C ASP A 155 6.37 14.20 6.00
N TYR A 156 5.93 14.50 4.77
CA TYR A 156 6.37 15.62 3.96
C TYR A 156 5.17 16.40 3.43
N ILE A 157 5.23 17.73 3.56
CA ILE A 157 4.23 18.61 2.95
C ILE A 157 4.72 19.01 1.56
N GLN A 158 3.95 18.68 0.54
CA GLN A 158 4.24 19.06 -0.83
C GLN A 158 3.79 20.49 -1.11
N ASN A 159 4.75 21.38 -1.34
CA ASN A 159 4.51 22.77 -1.66
C ASN A 159 4.88 23.07 -3.11
N LYS A 160 3.92 23.58 -3.90
CA LYS A 160 4.19 24.05 -5.25
C LYS A 160 4.90 25.40 -5.19
N THR A 161 6.16 25.43 -5.59
CA THR A 161 7.03 26.62 -5.55
C THR A 161 7.35 27.07 -6.97
N THR A 162 7.20 28.37 -7.23
CA THR A 162 7.60 28.98 -8.50
C THR A 162 8.74 29.95 -8.24
N VAL A 163 9.86 29.76 -8.90
CA VAL A 163 11.01 30.68 -8.85
C VAL A 163 11.25 31.32 -10.20
N GLU A 164 11.66 32.57 -10.19
CA GLU A 164 12.13 33.28 -11.37
C GLU A 164 13.65 33.11 -11.47
N ILE A 165 14.10 32.53 -12.58
CA ILE A 165 15.54 32.31 -12.84
C ILE A 165 16.01 33.35 -13.83
N GLN A 166 16.99 34.15 -13.44
CA GLN A 166 17.63 35.11 -14.32
C GLN A 166 18.60 34.39 -15.27
N CYS A 167 18.70 34.84 -16.52
CA CYS A 167 19.54 34.20 -17.56
C CYS A 167 21.04 34.20 -17.23
N ASN A 168 21.50 35.06 -16.37
CA ASN A 168 22.89 35.12 -15.92
C ASN A 168 23.16 34.26 -14.66
N SER A 169 22.16 33.54 -14.19
CA SER A 169 22.36 32.63 -13.05
C SER A 169 23.08 31.37 -13.51
N GLU A 170 23.93 30.82 -12.61
CA GLU A 170 24.64 29.54 -12.82
C GLU A 170 23.70 28.36 -13.11
N TYR A 171 22.42 28.52 -12.82
CA TYR A 171 21.36 27.49 -12.94
C TYR A 171 20.55 27.61 -14.24
N TYR A 172 20.84 28.60 -15.11
CA TYR A 172 20.14 28.74 -16.37
C TYR A 172 20.48 27.60 -17.32
N GLY A 173 19.47 26.86 -17.73
CA GLY A 173 19.61 25.72 -18.64
C GLY A 173 20.15 24.42 -18.01
N ARG A 174 20.40 24.35 -16.70
CA ARG A 174 20.71 23.11 -15.97
C ARG A 174 19.45 22.52 -15.35
N GLU A 175 19.30 21.21 -15.43
CA GLU A 175 18.37 20.50 -14.55
C GLU A 175 18.93 20.60 -13.13
N ILE A 176 18.20 21.29 -12.24
CA ILE A 176 18.59 21.40 -10.83
C ILE A 176 18.13 20.12 -10.15
N TYR A 177 19.04 19.15 -10.00
CA TYR A 177 18.87 18.07 -9.04
C TYR A 177 19.32 18.61 -7.68
N TRP A 178 18.39 18.70 -6.74
CA TRP A 178 18.76 18.98 -5.37
C TRP A 178 19.37 17.71 -4.78
N GLU A 179 20.67 17.76 -4.45
CA GLU A 179 21.34 16.73 -3.67
C GLU A 179 20.82 16.78 -2.23
N GLY A 180 19.78 16.03 -1.98
CA GLY A 180 19.03 16.00 -0.72
C GLY A 180 17.66 15.39 -0.89
N ASP A 181 17.25 15.19 -2.14
CA ASP A 181 16.08 14.35 -2.42
C ASP A 181 16.38 12.90 -2.03
N VAL A 182 16.20 12.62 -0.77
CA VAL A 182 15.65 11.33 -0.44
C VAL A 182 14.35 11.31 -1.22
N ILE A 183 14.36 10.64 -2.38
CA ILE A 183 13.16 10.23 -3.06
C ILE A 183 12.49 9.26 -2.09
N PHE A 184 11.81 9.81 -1.10
CA PHE A 184 10.61 9.17 -0.66
C PHE A 184 9.74 9.27 -1.90
N SER A 185 9.74 8.22 -2.71
CA SER A 185 8.47 7.87 -3.21
C SER A 185 7.60 7.86 -1.95
N SER A 186 6.88 8.96 -1.72
CA SER A 186 5.56 8.77 -1.22
C SER A 186 5.04 7.78 -2.24
N SER A 187 5.39 6.52 -2.02
CA SER A 187 4.54 5.50 -2.49
C SER A 187 3.22 5.98 -1.94
N ASP A 188 2.50 6.67 -2.80
CA ASP A 188 1.07 6.69 -2.65
C ASP A 188 0.80 5.26 -2.35
N SER A 189 0.71 4.99 -1.05
CA SER A 189 0.50 3.65 -0.53
C SER A 189 -0.96 3.35 -0.74
N LYS A 190 -1.38 3.48 -1.97
CA LYS A 190 -2.57 2.93 -2.56
C LYS A 190 -2.31 1.45 -2.75
N ARG A 191 -2.05 0.73 -1.65
CA ARG A 191 -1.66 -0.67 -1.73
C ARG A 191 -2.21 -1.46 -0.58
N SER A 192 -2.68 -2.51 -0.91
CA SER A 192 -3.70 -3.23 -0.29
C SER A 192 -3.54 -4.73 -0.40
N GLY A 193 -4.11 -5.42 0.35
CA GLY A 193 -4.07 -6.56 1.04
C GLY A 193 -4.79 -7.86 0.68
N PRO A 194 -4.47 -9.13 1.15
CA PRO A 194 -4.92 -10.44 0.72
C PRO A 194 -6.09 -11.10 1.40
N THR A 195 -6.33 -12.23 0.90
CA THR A 195 -7.38 -13.12 1.29
C THR A 195 -6.95 -14.56 1.46
N ASN A 196 -7.69 -15.14 2.05
CA ASN A 196 -8.12 -16.28 2.76
C ASN A 196 -7.91 -17.63 2.11
N ASN A 197 -7.23 -18.49 2.80
CA ASN A 197 -7.86 -19.69 3.37
C ASN A 197 -7.32 -19.84 4.78
N THR A 198 -8.17 -19.64 5.74
CA THR A 198 -7.84 -19.84 7.14
C THR A 198 -7.51 -21.31 7.38
N PRO A 199 -6.29 -21.63 7.81
CA PRO A 199 -6.10 -22.85 8.58
C PRO A 199 -7.07 -22.75 9.76
N SER A 200 -7.60 -23.88 10.17
CA SER A 200 -8.47 -23.99 11.34
C SER A 200 -7.67 -23.62 12.59
N PHE A 201 -7.53 -22.33 12.86
CA PHE A 201 -6.96 -21.82 14.09
C PHE A 201 -8.07 -21.67 15.13
N THR A 202 -7.79 -22.06 16.36
CA THR A 202 -8.76 -22.05 17.46
C THR A 202 -9.04 -20.66 18.04
N GLY A 203 -8.34 -19.63 17.58
CA GLY A 203 -8.57 -18.23 17.96
C GLY A 203 -9.46 -17.50 16.94
N ILE A 204 -10.24 -16.53 17.41
CA ILE A 204 -11.02 -15.66 16.53
C ILE A 204 -10.08 -14.57 16.03
N SER A 205 -9.57 -14.73 14.81
CA SER A 205 -8.82 -13.71 14.08
C SER A 205 -9.67 -13.17 12.94
N GLY A 206 -9.42 -11.94 12.53
CA GLY A 206 -10.08 -11.36 11.37
C GLY A 206 -9.28 -11.62 10.10
N ILE A 207 -9.78 -11.07 9.02
CA ILE A 207 -9.28 -11.22 7.66
C ILE A 207 -8.83 -9.86 7.17
N GLY A 208 -7.55 -9.75 6.87
CA GLY A 208 -6.98 -8.57 6.23
C GLY A 208 -6.99 -8.67 4.70
N GLY A 209 -6.87 -7.61 4.06
CA GLY A 209 -6.71 -7.51 2.63
C GLY A 209 -5.26 -7.90 2.10
N SER A 210 -4.77 -7.98 0.69
CA SER A 210 -3.52 -8.53 0.07
C SER A 210 -2.21 -7.78 0.24
N PHE A 211 -2.18 -6.65 0.89
CA PHE A 211 -0.96 -5.99 1.34
C PHE A 211 -0.89 -5.86 2.86
N ALA A 212 -1.58 -6.73 3.62
CA ALA A 212 -1.47 -6.69 5.05
C ALA A 212 0.00 -6.74 5.48
N LYS A 213 0.34 -5.89 6.41
CA LYS A 213 1.61 -5.91 7.13
C LYS A 213 1.47 -6.53 8.51
N PHE A 214 0.22 -6.72 8.92
CA PHE A 214 -0.15 -7.30 10.19
C PHE A 214 -1.01 -8.53 9.97
N THR A 215 -0.69 -9.61 10.66
CA THR A 215 -1.54 -10.82 10.69
C THR A 215 -1.47 -11.45 12.07
N ALA A 216 -2.61 -11.93 12.55
CA ALA A 216 -2.69 -12.65 13.81
C ALA A 216 -3.04 -14.12 13.56
N THR A 217 -2.35 -15.01 14.23
CA THR A 217 -2.57 -16.45 14.19
C THR A 217 -2.54 -17.00 15.63
N GLU A 218 -3.57 -17.71 16.07
CA GLU A 218 -3.67 -18.24 17.44
C GLU A 218 -3.26 -17.19 18.50
N ASN A 219 -2.15 -17.39 19.18
CA ASN A 219 -1.64 -16.54 20.25
C ASN A 219 -0.50 -15.62 19.79
N PHE A 220 -0.33 -15.45 18.49
CA PHE A 220 0.77 -14.64 17.93
C PHE A 220 0.25 -13.57 16.97
N LEU A 221 0.82 -12.40 17.08
CA LEU A 221 0.71 -11.31 16.10
C LEU A 221 2.04 -11.23 15.35
N TYR A 222 1.99 -11.26 14.03
CA TYR A 222 3.12 -11.00 13.17
C TYR A 222 2.93 -9.66 12.48
N THR A 223 3.99 -8.85 12.48
CA THR A 223 4.01 -7.57 11.78
C THR A 223 5.29 -7.42 10.99
N ILE A 224 5.23 -6.66 9.90
CA ILE A 224 6.42 -6.33 9.11
C ILE A 224 6.59 -4.82 9.01
N ASP A 225 7.86 -4.37 9.02
CA ASP A 225 8.24 -3.06 8.54
C ASP A 225 8.98 -3.19 7.19
N LEU A 226 9.69 -2.17 6.75
CA LEU A 226 10.41 -2.18 5.47
C LEU A 226 11.49 -3.27 5.36
N SER A 227 11.92 -3.86 6.47
CA SER A 227 13.08 -4.78 6.50
C SER A 227 12.99 -5.91 7.52
N HIS A 228 12.04 -5.86 8.44
CA HIS A 228 11.96 -6.83 9.54
C HIS A 228 10.60 -7.48 9.64
N LEU A 229 10.61 -8.74 10.11
CA LEU A 229 9.46 -9.48 10.64
C LEU A 229 9.53 -9.46 12.16
N TYR A 230 8.44 -9.06 12.78
CA TYR A 230 8.25 -9.10 14.24
C TYR A 230 7.27 -10.20 14.60
N SER A 231 7.55 -10.95 15.67
CA SER A 231 6.61 -11.90 16.29
C SER A 231 6.32 -11.47 17.71
N PHE A 232 5.04 -11.33 18.04
CA PHE A 232 4.58 -11.01 19.38
C PHE A 232 3.70 -12.12 19.91
N ASN A 233 3.87 -12.51 21.17
CA ASN A 233 2.86 -13.27 21.89
C ASN A 233 1.74 -12.34 22.33
N VAL A 234 0.48 -12.70 22.05
CA VAL A 234 -0.73 -11.91 22.33
C VAL A 234 -1.69 -12.60 23.32
N GLU A 235 -1.21 -13.57 24.07
CA GLU A 235 -2.01 -14.20 25.15
C GLU A 235 -2.36 -13.21 26.27
N GLN A 236 -1.56 -12.18 26.42
CA GLN A 236 -1.79 -11.10 27.37
C GLN A 236 -2.28 -9.85 26.64
N GLN A 237 -2.94 -8.94 27.37
CA GLN A 237 -3.43 -7.67 26.83
C GLN A 237 -2.31 -6.81 26.20
N CYS A 238 -1.09 -6.88 26.76
CA CYS A 238 0.09 -6.26 26.19
C CYS A 238 0.87 -7.30 25.39
N PRO A 239 1.01 -7.14 24.08
CA PRO A 239 1.86 -8.00 23.25
C PRO A 239 3.30 -8.05 23.77
N VAL A 240 3.85 -9.25 23.84
CA VAL A 240 5.26 -9.45 24.22
C VAL A 240 6.08 -9.76 22.97
N LEU A 241 7.04 -8.89 22.64
CA LEU A 241 7.93 -9.11 21.51
C LEU A 241 8.81 -10.34 21.75
N ASN A 242 8.68 -11.36 20.91
CA ASN A 242 9.47 -12.57 20.97
C ASN A 242 10.68 -12.52 20.03
N SER A 243 10.48 -12.01 18.82
CA SER A 243 11.57 -11.90 17.84
C SER A 243 11.41 -10.71 16.92
N LYS A 244 12.56 -10.17 16.48
CA LYS A 244 12.69 -9.20 15.40
C LYS A 244 13.72 -9.78 14.42
N ILE A 245 13.28 -10.16 13.24
CA ILE A 245 14.07 -10.88 12.24
C ILE A 245 14.26 -9.99 11.03
N GLN A 246 15.50 -9.72 10.66
CA GLN A 246 15.79 -9.01 9.42
C GLN A 246 15.55 -9.95 8.22
N ILE A 247 14.64 -9.59 7.34
CA ILE A 247 14.27 -10.39 6.16
C ILE A 247 15.02 -9.93 4.91
N GLY A 248 14.98 -8.63 4.64
CA GLY A 248 15.51 -8.04 3.40
C GLY A 248 15.18 -6.55 3.31
N TRP A 249 14.94 -6.06 2.10
CA TRP A 249 14.59 -4.67 1.85
C TRP A 249 13.24 -4.58 1.15
N ASN A 250 12.51 -3.50 1.43
CA ASN A 250 11.21 -3.21 0.82
C ASN A 250 10.23 -4.38 0.93
N ILE A 251 10.04 -4.85 2.17
CA ILE A 251 9.03 -5.84 2.50
C ILE A 251 7.67 -5.17 2.48
N GLU A 252 6.71 -5.76 1.77
CA GLU A 252 5.43 -5.11 1.50
C GLU A 252 4.24 -5.84 2.13
N THR A 253 4.25 -7.17 2.13
CA THR A 253 3.08 -7.99 2.45
C THR A 253 3.40 -9.20 3.28
N ILE A 254 2.44 -9.65 4.10
CA ILE A 254 2.52 -10.87 4.89
C ILE A 254 1.20 -11.65 4.77
N PHE A 255 1.27 -12.92 4.41
CA PHE A 255 0.14 -13.82 4.26
C PHE A 255 0.34 -15.12 5.05
N PRO A 256 -0.55 -15.47 5.98
CA PRO A 256 -0.47 -16.73 6.71
C PRO A 256 -1.13 -17.87 5.92
N TYR A 257 -0.44 -19.00 5.79
CA TYR A 257 -1.00 -20.21 5.21
C TYR A 257 -0.31 -21.46 5.76
N ASN A 258 -1.08 -22.45 6.19
CA ASN A 258 -0.60 -23.78 6.67
C ASN A 258 0.63 -23.69 7.58
N ASN A 259 0.53 -22.93 8.67
CA ASN A 259 1.61 -22.74 9.65
C ASN A 259 2.89 -22.12 9.05
N ASN A 260 2.73 -21.32 7.98
CA ASN A 260 3.79 -20.56 7.35
C ASN A 260 3.34 -19.12 7.11
N LEU A 261 4.32 -18.23 6.96
CA LEU A 261 4.12 -16.85 6.51
C LEU A 261 4.73 -16.70 5.13
N PHE A 262 3.92 -16.28 4.18
CA PHE A 262 4.36 -15.88 2.85
C PHE A 262 4.53 -14.37 2.85
N ILE A 263 5.72 -13.90 2.51
CA ILE A 263 6.10 -12.50 2.62
C ILE A 263 6.53 -12.00 1.26
N GLY A 264 5.77 -11.06 0.72
CA GLY A 264 6.09 -10.38 -0.53
C GLY A 264 7.02 -9.20 -0.32
N SER A 265 7.96 -9.02 -1.24
CA SER A 265 8.90 -7.91 -1.26
C SER A 265 9.16 -7.45 -2.70
N THR A 266 9.84 -6.30 -2.88
CA THR A 266 10.25 -5.86 -4.23
C THR A 266 11.28 -6.76 -4.91
N SER A 267 11.79 -7.78 -4.25
CA SER A 267 12.82 -8.69 -4.78
C SER A 267 12.42 -10.14 -4.84
N GLY A 268 11.24 -10.50 -4.33
CA GLY A 268 10.74 -11.86 -4.33
C GLY A 268 9.80 -12.20 -3.18
N MET A 269 9.33 -13.43 -3.21
CA MET A 269 8.51 -14.02 -2.16
C MET A 269 9.41 -14.83 -1.22
N TYR A 270 9.27 -14.60 0.10
CA TYR A 270 9.93 -15.36 1.16
C TYR A 270 8.90 -16.19 1.91
N ILE A 271 9.26 -17.41 2.29
CA ILE A 271 8.39 -18.33 3.05
C ILE A 271 9.06 -18.58 4.40
N TYR A 272 8.40 -18.19 5.49
CA TYR A 272 8.83 -18.44 6.85
C TYR A 272 7.94 -19.46 7.50
N THR A 273 8.54 -20.51 8.10
CA THR A 273 7.78 -21.51 8.84
C THR A 273 7.57 -21.11 10.28
N LEU A 274 6.39 -21.45 10.82
CA LEU A 274 5.96 -21.22 12.19
C LEU A 274 6.04 -22.50 13.05
N ILE A 275 6.99 -23.41 12.76
CA ILE A 275 7.26 -24.58 13.64
C ILE A 275 7.52 -24.08 15.08
N ASN A 276 8.23 -22.99 15.23
CA ASN A 276 8.27 -22.20 16.45
C ASN A 276 7.64 -20.83 16.16
N PRO A 277 6.37 -20.59 16.55
CA PRO A 277 5.67 -19.35 16.25
C PRO A 277 6.35 -18.10 16.84
N ALA A 278 7.06 -18.26 17.97
CA ALA A 278 7.80 -17.15 18.60
C ALA A 278 9.01 -16.70 17.79
N ILE A 279 9.60 -17.60 16.98
CA ILE A 279 10.81 -17.34 16.19
C ILE A 279 10.62 -17.95 14.78
N PRO A 280 9.86 -17.29 13.90
CA PRO A 280 9.73 -17.73 12.51
C PRO A 280 11.08 -17.94 11.84
N THR A 281 11.22 -19.01 11.06
CA THR A 281 12.47 -19.33 10.36
C THR A 281 12.28 -19.42 8.87
N LEU A 282 13.23 -18.89 8.09
CA LEU A 282 13.18 -18.94 6.64
C LEU A 282 13.20 -20.39 6.16
N ALA A 283 12.17 -20.82 5.44
CA ALA A 283 12.06 -22.11 4.80
C ALA A 283 12.51 -22.04 3.33
N GLY A 284 11.93 -21.14 2.56
CA GLY A 284 12.21 -21.01 1.14
C GLY A 284 12.07 -19.58 0.64
N LYS A 285 12.50 -19.37 -0.59
CA LYS A 285 12.33 -18.09 -1.29
C LYS A 285 12.20 -18.31 -2.79
N MET A 286 11.49 -17.42 -3.46
CA MET A 286 11.48 -17.30 -4.90
C MET A 286 11.87 -15.86 -5.27
N GLU A 287 12.99 -15.71 -5.94
CA GLU A 287 13.48 -14.41 -6.40
C GLU A 287 12.94 -14.10 -7.81
N HIS A 288 12.61 -12.84 -8.05
CA HIS A 288 12.22 -12.32 -9.36
C HIS A 288 12.79 -10.92 -9.58
N PHE A 289 12.61 -10.37 -10.77
CA PHE A 289 12.96 -8.98 -11.04
C PHE A 289 12.10 -8.04 -10.22
N ARG A 290 12.62 -6.85 -9.89
CA ARG A 290 11.97 -5.85 -9.04
C ARG A 290 10.52 -5.59 -9.47
N SER A 291 9.60 -5.85 -8.56
CA SER A 291 8.16 -5.60 -8.69
C SER A 291 7.56 -5.48 -7.29
N CYS A 292 6.37 -4.94 -7.18
CA CYS A 292 5.62 -4.95 -5.93
C CYS A 292 4.65 -6.14 -5.92
N ASP A 293 4.62 -6.93 -4.85
CA ASP A 293 4.10 -8.30 -4.88
C ASP A 293 3.12 -8.63 -3.76
N PRO A 294 1.83 -8.44 -3.96
CA PRO A 294 0.85 -9.16 -3.16
C PRO A 294 0.87 -10.66 -3.48
N VAL A 295 0.73 -11.45 -2.42
CA VAL A 295 0.65 -12.91 -2.52
C VAL A 295 -0.56 -13.45 -1.76
N ILE A 296 -1.24 -14.41 -2.36
CA ILE A 296 -2.20 -15.29 -1.66
C ILE A 296 -1.83 -16.73 -1.93
N VAL A 297 -2.23 -17.63 -1.04
CA VAL A 297 -1.98 -19.06 -1.22
C VAL A 297 -3.28 -19.83 -1.00
N GLN A 298 -3.59 -20.73 -1.92
CA GLN A 298 -4.71 -21.66 -1.81
C GLN A 298 -4.31 -23.02 -2.41
N ASP A 299 -4.67 -24.11 -1.73
CA ASP A 299 -4.42 -25.49 -2.20
C ASP A 299 -2.94 -25.72 -2.61
N ASP A 300 -2.00 -25.20 -1.79
CA ASP A 300 -0.56 -25.24 -2.00
C ASP A 300 -0.08 -24.56 -3.29
N ILE A 301 -0.89 -23.68 -3.85
CA ILE A 301 -0.55 -22.78 -4.98
C ILE A 301 -0.53 -21.34 -4.48
N ALA A 302 0.59 -20.67 -4.67
CA ALA A 302 0.69 -19.24 -4.46
C ALA A 302 0.38 -18.50 -5.77
N TYR A 303 -0.46 -17.47 -5.66
CA TYR A 303 -0.78 -16.53 -6.73
C TYR A 303 -0.15 -15.19 -6.35
N VAL A 304 0.72 -14.69 -7.21
CA VAL A 304 1.51 -13.47 -6.95
C VAL A 304 1.28 -12.49 -8.08
N THR A 305 0.73 -11.33 -7.78
CA THR A 305 0.62 -10.26 -8.77
C THR A 305 1.87 -9.39 -8.75
N LEU A 306 2.56 -9.29 -9.86
CA LEU A 306 3.74 -8.45 -10.04
C LEU A 306 3.32 -7.13 -10.70
N HIS A 307 3.56 -6.01 -9.99
CA HIS A 307 3.24 -4.67 -10.46
C HIS A 307 4.53 -3.89 -10.79
N GLY A 308 4.63 -3.44 -12.04
CA GLY A 308 5.70 -2.56 -12.50
C GLY A 308 5.39 -1.08 -12.22
N GLY A 309 6.40 -0.23 -12.33
CA GLY A 309 6.28 1.22 -12.20
C GLY A 309 7.43 1.86 -11.44
N THR A 310 7.46 3.20 -11.39
CA THR A 310 8.58 3.96 -10.81
C THR A 310 8.83 3.64 -9.34
N ALA A 311 7.77 3.41 -8.56
CA ALA A 311 7.87 3.07 -7.14
C ALA A 311 8.38 1.64 -6.91
N CYS A 312 8.01 0.68 -7.76
CA CYS A 312 8.39 -0.73 -7.66
C CYS A 312 9.70 -1.03 -8.41
N GLY A 313 10.13 -0.14 -9.29
CA GLY A 313 11.41 -0.24 -10.03
C GLY A 313 11.43 -1.29 -11.15
N GLY A 314 10.29 -1.92 -11.48
CA GLY A 314 10.12 -2.91 -12.55
C GLY A 314 9.23 -2.43 -13.68
N TYR A 315 9.17 -3.22 -14.76
CA TYR A 315 8.32 -2.97 -15.94
C TYR A 315 7.34 -4.12 -16.22
N THR A 316 7.27 -5.08 -15.30
CA THR A 316 6.48 -6.30 -15.49
C THR A 316 5.15 -6.18 -14.78
N ASN A 317 4.05 -6.43 -15.50
CA ASN A 317 2.70 -6.55 -14.96
C ASN A 317 2.19 -7.95 -15.28
N GLN A 318 2.10 -8.81 -14.28
CA GLN A 318 1.74 -10.21 -14.49
C GLN A 318 1.18 -10.85 -13.21
N LEU A 319 0.56 -12.00 -13.39
CA LEU A 319 0.24 -12.96 -12.36
C LEU A 319 1.21 -14.15 -12.48
N ASP A 320 1.95 -14.43 -11.43
CA ASP A 320 2.73 -15.66 -11.31
C ASP A 320 1.99 -16.69 -10.47
N VAL A 321 1.94 -17.93 -10.96
CA VAL A 321 1.34 -19.08 -10.29
C VAL A 321 2.47 -20.01 -9.86
N VAL A 322 2.61 -20.24 -8.56
CA VAL A 322 3.77 -20.90 -7.96
C VAL A 322 3.32 -22.11 -7.14
N ASP A 323 3.89 -23.27 -7.41
CA ASP A 323 3.76 -24.45 -6.55
C ASP A 323 4.57 -24.24 -5.26
N VAL A 324 3.89 -24.24 -4.12
CA VAL A 324 4.47 -24.08 -2.79
C VAL A 324 4.22 -25.30 -1.89
N LYS A 325 3.84 -26.43 -2.47
CA LYS A 325 3.67 -27.69 -1.74
C LYS A 325 4.96 -28.11 -1.02
N ASP A 326 6.10 -27.93 -1.68
CA ASP A 326 7.41 -27.96 -1.04
C ASP A 326 7.84 -26.51 -0.73
N ILE A 327 7.59 -26.06 0.50
CA ILE A 327 7.91 -24.69 0.93
C ILE A 327 9.40 -24.38 0.91
N PHE A 328 10.28 -25.39 0.86
CA PHE A 328 11.73 -25.21 0.76
C PHE A 328 12.21 -24.97 -0.68
N ASN A 329 11.41 -25.42 -1.67
CA ASN A 329 11.73 -25.31 -3.08
C ASN A 329 10.50 -24.86 -3.89
N PRO A 330 10.01 -23.63 -3.71
CA PRO A 330 8.88 -23.10 -4.48
C PRO A 330 9.21 -23.07 -5.98
N LYS A 331 8.23 -23.40 -6.83
CA LYS A 331 8.43 -23.51 -8.29
C LYS A 331 7.40 -22.70 -9.05
N LEU A 332 7.88 -21.81 -9.91
CA LEU A 332 7.02 -21.12 -10.87
C LEU A 332 6.42 -22.14 -11.85
N LEU A 333 5.10 -22.20 -11.89
CA LEU A 333 4.34 -23.09 -12.80
C LEU A 333 3.93 -22.35 -14.07
N LYS A 334 3.39 -21.13 -13.90
CA LYS A 334 2.80 -20.38 -15.01
C LYS A 334 2.85 -18.88 -14.74
N THR A 335 2.87 -18.11 -15.82
CA THR A 335 2.77 -16.65 -15.80
C THR A 335 1.68 -16.19 -16.75
N TYR A 336 0.85 -15.25 -16.32
CA TYR A 336 -0.22 -14.62 -17.10
C TYR A 336 -0.01 -13.11 -17.18
N PRO A 337 -0.06 -12.48 -18.36
CA PRO A 337 0.09 -11.03 -18.48
C PRO A 337 -1.12 -10.30 -17.90
N LEU A 338 -0.87 -9.20 -17.20
CA LEU A 338 -1.87 -8.29 -16.67
C LEU A 338 -1.58 -6.85 -17.15
N GLU A 339 -2.50 -5.90 -16.88
CA GLU A 339 -2.34 -4.51 -17.32
C GLU A 339 -1.65 -3.64 -16.26
N ASN A 340 -2.19 -3.64 -15.04
CA ASN A 340 -1.73 -2.84 -13.91
C ASN A 340 -2.22 -3.50 -12.62
N PRO A 341 -1.70 -4.69 -12.27
CA PRO A 341 -2.24 -5.48 -11.16
C PRO A 341 -1.86 -4.91 -9.81
N TYR A 342 -2.79 -5.00 -8.89
CA TYR A 342 -2.65 -4.70 -7.48
C TYR A 342 -3.12 -5.91 -6.64
N GLY A 343 -3.99 -5.68 -5.66
CA GLY A 343 -4.54 -6.71 -4.80
C GLY A 343 -5.27 -7.83 -5.52
N LEU A 344 -5.31 -8.99 -4.89
CA LEU A 344 -5.99 -10.18 -5.43
C LEU A 344 -6.65 -10.97 -4.31
N THR A 345 -7.66 -11.77 -4.68
CA THR A 345 -8.36 -12.69 -3.79
C THR A 345 -8.87 -13.91 -4.51
N MET A 346 -9.08 -14.98 -3.78
CA MET A 346 -9.71 -16.19 -4.31
C MET A 346 -11.03 -16.47 -3.58
N LEU A 347 -12.06 -16.80 -4.34
CA LEU A 347 -13.33 -17.29 -3.82
C LEU A 347 -13.85 -18.41 -4.72
N ASN A 348 -14.05 -19.61 -4.17
CA ASN A 348 -14.59 -20.75 -4.92
C ASN A 348 -13.89 -20.98 -6.28
N GLN A 349 -12.55 -20.99 -6.29
CA GLN A 349 -11.72 -21.15 -7.50
C GLN A 349 -11.90 -20.05 -8.56
N THR A 350 -12.53 -18.94 -8.21
CA THR A 350 -12.54 -17.71 -8.99
C THR A 350 -11.51 -16.76 -8.39
N LEU A 351 -10.51 -16.39 -9.18
CA LEU A 351 -9.48 -15.44 -8.81
C LEU A 351 -9.92 -14.03 -9.19
N TYR A 352 -10.03 -13.17 -8.21
CA TYR A 352 -10.35 -11.76 -8.41
C TYR A 352 -9.09 -10.93 -8.28
N ILE A 353 -8.85 -10.06 -9.22
CA ILE A 353 -7.65 -9.20 -9.27
C ILE A 353 -8.07 -7.75 -9.51
N CYS A 354 -7.49 -6.84 -8.72
CA CYS A 354 -7.48 -5.42 -8.99
C CYS A 354 -6.46 -5.16 -10.12
N ASP A 355 -6.90 -5.15 -11.37
CA ASP A 355 -6.03 -4.94 -12.53
C ASP A 355 -6.63 -3.83 -13.42
N LYS A 356 -6.33 -2.54 -13.07
CA LYS A 356 -6.95 -1.34 -13.64
C LYS A 356 -8.48 -1.30 -13.42
N ASN A 357 -9.11 -2.45 -13.46
CA ASN A 357 -10.51 -2.73 -13.17
C ASN A 357 -10.57 -3.92 -12.20
N LEU A 358 -11.74 -4.21 -11.64
CA LEU A 358 -11.95 -5.48 -10.96
C LEU A 358 -12.17 -6.55 -12.01
N LYS A 359 -11.26 -7.53 -12.08
CA LYS A 359 -11.32 -8.66 -13.00
C LYS A 359 -11.53 -9.96 -12.24
N ALA A 360 -12.46 -10.79 -12.72
CA ALA A 360 -12.69 -12.14 -12.22
C ALA A 360 -12.20 -13.16 -13.25
N PHE A 361 -11.40 -14.11 -12.80
CA PHE A 361 -10.82 -15.16 -13.64
C PHE A 361 -11.29 -16.54 -13.15
N ASP A 362 -11.66 -17.44 -14.03
CA ASP A 362 -11.78 -18.86 -13.70
C ASP A 362 -10.37 -19.42 -13.51
N ALA A 363 -10.06 -19.87 -12.29
CA ALA A 363 -8.77 -20.40 -11.90
C ALA A 363 -8.82 -21.91 -11.54
N LYS A 364 -9.90 -22.62 -11.92
CA LYS A 364 -10.03 -24.08 -11.69
C LYS A 364 -8.92 -24.88 -12.34
N ASN A 365 -8.42 -24.39 -13.48
CA ASN A 365 -7.29 -24.99 -14.17
C ASN A 365 -6.15 -23.96 -14.26
N ILE A 366 -5.08 -24.17 -13.49
CA ILE A 366 -3.92 -23.29 -13.43
C ILE A 366 -3.18 -23.14 -14.77
N ASP A 367 -3.33 -24.10 -15.69
CA ASP A 367 -2.77 -24.01 -17.04
C ASP A 367 -3.60 -23.15 -17.99
N ASN A 368 -4.83 -22.80 -17.61
CA ASN A 368 -5.78 -22.04 -18.41
C ASN A 368 -6.62 -21.09 -17.55
N ILE A 369 -5.97 -20.22 -16.80
CA ILE A 369 -6.65 -19.13 -16.09
C ILE A 369 -7.12 -18.11 -17.13
N HIS A 370 -8.42 -17.81 -17.15
CA HIS A 370 -9.01 -16.92 -18.15
C HIS A 370 -10.08 -16.00 -17.56
N LEU A 371 -10.17 -14.80 -18.11
CA LEU A 371 -11.13 -13.78 -17.69
C LEU A 371 -12.56 -14.23 -17.95
N ILE A 372 -13.43 -14.12 -16.93
CA ILE A 372 -14.85 -14.43 -17.01
C ILE A 372 -15.75 -13.21 -16.78
N GLU A 373 -15.24 -12.18 -16.08
CA GLU A 373 -15.99 -10.95 -15.83
C GLU A 373 -15.04 -9.77 -15.53
N GLN A 374 -15.51 -8.56 -15.80
CA GLN A 374 -14.80 -7.33 -15.49
C GLN A 374 -15.77 -6.22 -15.10
N VAL A 375 -15.54 -5.60 -13.92
CA VAL A 375 -16.24 -4.39 -13.47
C VAL A 375 -15.33 -3.19 -13.71
N THR A 376 -15.76 -2.26 -14.55
CA THR A 376 -14.94 -1.12 -15.02
C THR A 376 -15.14 0.14 -14.20
N HIS A 377 -14.24 1.12 -14.39
CA HIS A 377 -14.30 2.49 -13.82
C HIS A 377 -14.14 2.59 -12.30
N LEU A 378 -13.57 1.59 -11.66
CA LEU A 378 -13.36 1.58 -10.20
C LEU A 378 -11.95 2.00 -9.79
N ASN A 379 -10.93 1.77 -10.63
CA ASN A 379 -9.51 1.87 -10.27
C ASN A 379 -9.23 1.22 -8.89
N PRO A 380 -9.54 -0.07 -8.76
CA PRO A 380 -9.43 -0.75 -7.48
C PRO A 380 -7.97 -1.04 -7.16
N TYR A 381 -7.67 -1.09 -5.86
CA TYR A 381 -6.35 -1.49 -5.40
C TYR A 381 -6.38 -2.53 -4.30
N ASP A 382 -7.54 -2.76 -3.64
CA ASP A 382 -7.71 -3.84 -2.66
C ASP A 382 -9.02 -4.56 -2.72
N LEU A 383 -9.02 -5.79 -2.20
CA LEU A 383 -10.23 -6.57 -2.04
C LEU A 383 -10.05 -7.71 -1.02
N ILE A 384 -11.14 -8.08 -0.38
CA ILE A 384 -11.28 -9.26 0.49
C ILE A 384 -12.45 -10.08 -0.01
N ALA A 385 -12.33 -11.40 0.00
CA ALA A 385 -13.46 -12.31 -0.17
C ALA A 385 -13.89 -12.88 1.19
N LEU A 386 -15.17 -12.91 1.43
CA LEU A 386 -15.79 -13.54 2.59
C LEU A 386 -16.45 -14.85 2.15
N GLU A 387 -15.76 -15.97 2.34
CA GLU A 387 -16.22 -17.29 1.86
C GLU A 387 -17.62 -17.65 2.38
N ASN A 388 -17.87 -17.40 3.68
CA ASN A 388 -19.15 -17.78 4.31
C ASN A 388 -20.37 -17.04 3.76
N SER A 389 -20.18 -15.86 3.18
CA SER A 389 -21.27 -15.01 2.62
C SER A 389 -21.16 -14.81 1.12
N SER A 390 -20.11 -15.32 0.48
CA SER A 390 -19.80 -15.08 -0.93
C SER A 390 -19.75 -13.59 -1.28
N VAL A 391 -19.34 -12.74 -0.34
CA VAL A 391 -19.20 -11.30 -0.54
C VAL A 391 -17.76 -10.95 -0.84
N ILE A 392 -17.56 -10.08 -1.82
CA ILE A 392 -16.27 -9.42 -2.06
C ILE A 392 -16.39 -7.97 -1.63
N ILE A 393 -15.45 -7.53 -0.81
CA ILE A 393 -15.28 -6.13 -0.40
C ILE A 393 -14.08 -5.57 -1.16
N LEU A 394 -14.28 -4.47 -1.85
CA LEU A 394 -13.31 -3.83 -2.74
C LEU A 394 -13.01 -2.42 -2.27
N VAL A 395 -11.74 -2.04 -2.27
CA VAL A 395 -11.30 -0.65 -2.07
C VAL A 395 -10.80 -0.05 -3.37
N SER A 396 -11.18 1.19 -3.61
CA SER A 396 -10.81 1.95 -4.79
C SER A 396 -10.58 3.43 -4.45
N GLU A 397 -10.11 4.18 -5.44
CA GLU A 397 -9.99 5.65 -5.30
C GLU A 397 -11.33 6.36 -5.03
N ALA A 398 -12.45 5.75 -5.43
CA ALA A 398 -13.78 6.31 -5.23
C ALA A 398 -14.40 5.98 -3.87
N GLY A 399 -13.86 4.98 -3.16
CA GLY A 399 -14.38 4.48 -1.89
C GLY A 399 -14.37 2.96 -1.82
N ILE A 400 -15.28 2.41 -1.03
CA ILE A 400 -15.40 0.97 -0.78
C ILE A 400 -16.68 0.46 -1.44
N PHE A 401 -16.60 -0.69 -2.06
CA PHE A 401 -17.72 -1.35 -2.73
C PHE A 401 -17.83 -2.78 -2.25
N GLN A 402 -19.05 -3.27 -2.10
CA GLN A 402 -19.35 -4.65 -1.75
C GLN A 402 -20.14 -5.32 -2.86
N TYR A 403 -19.77 -6.56 -3.20
CA TYR A 403 -20.36 -7.33 -4.26
C TYR A 403 -20.80 -8.71 -3.77
N ASP A 404 -21.98 -9.15 -4.15
CA ASP A 404 -22.37 -10.56 -4.14
C ASP A 404 -21.61 -11.28 -5.27
N ALA A 405 -20.81 -12.25 -4.92
CA ALA A 405 -20.01 -13.09 -5.81
C ALA A 405 -20.44 -14.57 -5.75
N SER A 406 -21.65 -14.84 -5.30
CA SER A 406 -22.20 -16.20 -5.19
C SER A 406 -22.29 -16.94 -6.54
N VAL A 407 -22.38 -16.18 -7.63
CA VAL A 407 -22.40 -16.72 -9.00
C VAL A 407 -21.14 -16.25 -9.73
N PRO A 408 -20.16 -17.15 -9.99
CA PRO A 408 -18.95 -16.81 -10.74
C PRO A 408 -19.27 -16.16 -12.09
N GLY A 409 -18.62 -15.06 -12.40
CA GLY A 409 -18.87 -14.31 -13.64
C GLY A 409 -20.12 -13.42 -13.61
N HIS A 410 -20.76 -13.22 -12.43
CA HIS A 410 -21.92 -12.35 -12.25
C HIS A 410 -21.86 -11.60 -10.92
N LEU A 411 -20.94 -10.64 -10.83
CA LEU A 411 -20.82 -9.77 -9.67
C LEU A 411 -22.00 -8.80 -9.59
N LYS A 412 -22.71 -8.83 -8.46
CA LYS A 412 -23.81 -7.90 -8.19
C LYS A 412 -23.41 -6.95 -7.06
N GLN A 413 -23.36 -5.66 -7.35
CA GLN A 413 -23.09 -4.67 -6.32
C GLN A 413 -24.18 -4.66 -5.25
N LEU A 414 -23.78 -4.77 -3.98
CA LEU A 414 -24.65 -4.70 -2.80
C LEU A 414 -24.68 -3.28 -2.23
N SER A 415 -23.51 -2.69 -2.03
CA SER A 415 -23.39 -1.35 -1.43
C SER A 415 -22.15 -0.61 -1.91
N SER A 416 -22.08 0.69 -1.58
CA SER A 416 -20.90 1.51 -1.74
C SER A 416 -20.81 2.54 -0.61
N LEU A 417 -19.59 2.73 -0.07
CA LEU A 417 -19.20 3.78 0.86
C LEU A 417 -18.29 4.72 0.08
N LEU A 418 -18.84 5.79 -0.46
CA LEU A 418 -18.09 6.73 -1.30
C LEU A 418 -17.28 7.69 -0.43
N LYS A 419 -16.11 8.10 -0.92
CA LYS A 419 -15.34 9.18 -0.30
C LYS A 419 -16.06 10.51 -0.44
N GLN A 420 -15.86 11.37 0.53
CA GLN A 420 -16.47 12.71 0.57
C GLN A 420 -15.45 13.80 0.26
#